data_eb9fd4dc59500b64b3750f2fb947590b
#
_entry.id   eb9fd4dc59500b64b3750f2fb947590b
#
_cell.length_a   1.000
_cell.length_b   1.000
_cell.length_c   1.000
_cell.angle_alpha   90.00
_cell.angle_beta   90.00
_cell.angle_gamma   90.00
#
_symmetry.space_group_name_H-M   'P 1'
#
loop_
_entity.id
_entity.type
_entity.pdbx_description
1 polymer ?
#
loop_
_entity_poly.entity_id
_entity_poly.type
_entity_poly.pdbx_seq_one_letter_code
_entity_poly.pdbx_strand_id
1 'polypeptide(L)'
;LELLTKKEQDVVILLMKGELQKKIAHELRTSRKLIHLHLSHIRKKFSVHTTIEIMRCIGEMMDYPKHTIKLTPRGAKVFRLSLDGFSTTGIARYLKITRSGVRRHREKMLMVNGCNSILELVAKYYGTYAE
;
A
#
# COMPACT_ATOMS: atom_id res chain seq x y z
N LEU A 1 5.20 13.61 -9.73
CA LEU A 1 3.72 13.76 -9.76
C LEU A 1 3.19 14.45 -11.00
N GLU A 2 4.05 15.12 -11.76
CA GLU A 2 3.62 15.77 -13.01
C GLU A 2 3.12 14.75 -14.04
N LEU A 3 3.56 13.51 -13.92
CA LEU A 3 3.15 12.43 -14.79
C LEU A 3 1.66 12.07 -14.62
N LEU A 4 1.09 12.40 -13.46
CA LEU A 4 -0.29 12.04 -13.12
C LEU A 4 -1.27 13.15 -13.49
N THR A 5 -2.46 12.76 -13.95
CA THR A 5 -3.56 13.70 -14.16
C THR A 5 -4.04 14.24 -12.80
N LYS A 6 -4.83 15.31 -12.83
CA LYS A 6 -5.39 15.87 -11.60
C LYS A 6 -6.21 14.84 -10.83
N LYS A 7 -7.04 14.07 -11.51
CA LYS A 7 -7.85 13.03 -10.87
C LYS A 7 -6.99 11.91 -10.30
N GLU A 8 -5.93 11.53 -11.00
CA GLU A 8 -4.99 10.54 -10.49
C GLU A 8 -4.26 11.05 -9.25
N GLN A 9 -3.88 12.32 -9.23
CA GLN A 9 -3.28 12.94 -8.04
C GLN A 9 -4.24 12.90 -6.86
N ASP A 10 -5.51 13.20 -7.06
CA ASP A 10 -6.51 13.14 -6.01
C ASP A 10 -6.64 11.73 -5.44
N VAL A 11 -6.63 10.71 -6.31
CA VAL A 11 -6.66 9.32 -5.88
C VAL A 11 -5.42 8.98 -5.03
N VAL A 12 -4.25 9.38 -5.49
CA VAL A 12 -2.99 9.10 -4.81
C VAL A 12 -2.94 9.77 -3.43
N ILE A 13 -3.41 11.01 -3.31
CA ILE A 13 -3.44 11.72 -2.02
C ILE A 13 -4.24 10.92 -1.00
N LEU A 14 -5.42 10.44 -1.38
CA LEU A 14 -6.27 9.65 -0.46
C LEU A 14 -5.67 8.28 -0.19
N LEU A 15 -5.06 7.67 -1.19
CA LEU A 15 -4.37 6.40 -1.03
C LEU A 15 -3.24 6.50 -0.01
N MET A 16 -2.47 7.59 -0.08
CA MET A 16 -1.34 7.81 0.84
C MET A 16 -1.81 8.15 2.26
N LYS A 17 -3.08 8.46 2.45
CA LYS A 17 -3.69 8.58 3.78
C LYS A 17 -4.22 7.25 4.31
N GLY A 18 -4.05 6.17 3.56
CA GLY A 18 -4.49 4.85 3.98
C GLY A 18 -5.93 4.52 3.65
N GLU A 19 -6.58 5.33 2.81
CA GLU A 19 -7.98 5.11 2.45
C GLU A 19 -8.14 3.93 1.49
N LEU A 20 -9.14 3.09 1.71
CA LEU A 20 -9.47 2.00 0.81
C LEU A 20 -10.25 2.51 -0.39
N GLN A 21 -10.28 1.73 -1.46
CA GLN A 21 -10.90 2.14 -2.72
C GLN A 21 -12.35 2.59 -2.56
N LYS A 22 -13.12 1.89 -1.73
CA LYS A 22 -14.52 2.24 -1.48
C LYS A 22 -14.65 3.65 -0.92
N LYS A 23 -13.80 4.00 0.05
CA LYS A 23 -13.84 5.32 0.67
C LYS A 23 -13.30 6.39 -0.27
N ILE A 24 -12.27 6.08 -1.03
CA ILE A 24 -11.76 7.01 -2.05
C ILE A 24 -12.86 7.35 -3.05
N ALA A 25 -13.57 6.34 -3.53
CA ALA A 25 -14.69 6.53 -4.45
C ALA A 25 -15.76 7.43 -3.85
N HIS A 26 -16.11 7.19 -2.57
CA HIS A 26 -17.10 7.99 -1.88
C HIS A 26 -16.64 9.46 -1.76
N GLU A 27 -15.42 9.69 -1.33
CA GLU A 27 -14.91 11.05 -1.14
C GLU A 27 -14.76 11.81 -2.46
N LEU A 28 -14.40 11.12 -3.54
CA LEU A 28 -14.28 11.75 -4.85
C LEU A 28 -15.58 11.73 -5.66
N ARG A 29 -16.67 11.26 -5.04
CA ARG A 29 -18.01 11.21 -5.65
C ARG A 29 -18.02 10.48 -6.99
N THR A 30 -17.42 9.29 -6.99
CA THR A 30 -17.33 8.45 -8.18
C THR A 30 -17.53 6.99 -7.81
N SER A 31 -17.36 6.09 -8.77
CA SER A 31 -17.53 4.64 -8.55
C SER A 31 -16.21 3.97 -8.20
N ARG A 32 -16.30 2.83 -7.49
CA ARG A 32 -15.13 2.01 -7.23
C ARG A 32 -14.48 1.54 -8.54
N LYS A 33 -15.31 1.27 -9.54
CA LYS A 33 -14.83 0.85 -10.86
C LYS A 33 -13.91 1.90 -11.48
N LEU A 34 -14.30 3.18 -11.37
CA LEU A 34 -13.48 4.25 -11.91
C LEU A 34 -12.19 4.45 -11.10
N ILE A 35 -12.26 4.31 -9.77
CA ILE A 35 -11.05 4.35 -8.95
C ILE A 35 -10.10 3.22 -9.35
N HIS A 36 -10.65 2.02 -9.54
CA HIS A 36 -9.84 0.87 -9.98
C HIS A 36 -9.15 1.17 -11.32
N LEU A 37 -9.86 1.81 -12.24
CA LEU A 37 -9.31 2.20 -13.53
C LEU A 37 -8.19 3.24 -13.37
N HIS A 38 -8.40 4.24 -12.51
CA HIS A 38 -7.36 5.24 -12.23
C HIS A 38 -6.10 4.58 -11.66
N LEU A 39 -6.26 3.65 -10.73
CA LEU A 39 -5.12 2.93 -10.16
C LEU A 39 -4.39 2.10 -11.21
N SER A 40 -5.14 1.50 -12.13
CA SER A 40 -4.54 0.75 -13.25
C SER A 40 -3.67 1.65 -14.12
N HIS A 41 -4.17 2.84 -14.44
CA HIS A 41 -3.40 3.81 -15.23
C HIS A 41 -2.15 4.30 -14.48
N ILE A 42 -2.28 4.53 -13.18
CA ILE A 42 -1.14 4.95 -12.35
C ILE A 42 -0.08 3.86 -12.32
N ARG A 43 -0.48 2.58 -12.13
CA ARG A 43 0.46 1.47 -12.16
C ARG A 43 1.24 1.42 -13.49
N LYS A 44 0.55 1.64 -14.60
CA LYS A 44 1.20 1.68 -15.90
C LYS A 44 2.23 2.81 -15.97
N LYS A 45 1.87 3.98 -15.50
CA LYS A 45 2.74 5.16 -15.55
C LYS A 45 4.02 4.96 -14.73
N PHE A 46 3.93 4.25 -13.60
CA PHE A 46 5.08 3.97 -12.75
C PHE A 46 5.76 2.64 -13.07
N SER A 47 5.24 1.89 -14.03
CA SER A 47 5.78 0.57 -14.40
C SER A 47 5.79 -0.38 -13.21
N VAL A 48 4.72 -0.38 -12.43
CA VAL A 48 4.56 -1.26 -11.27
C VAL A 48 3.28 -2.09 -11.43
N HIS A 49 3.13 -3.11 -10.58
CA HIS A 49 2.05 -4.09 -10.71
C HIS A 49 1.05 -4.07 -9.56
N THR A 50 1.37 -3.45 -8.43
CA THR A 50 0.50 -3.46 -7.25
C THR A 50 0.27 -2.05 -6.73
N THR A 51 -0.84 -1.90 -5.98
CA THR A 51 -1.18 -0.63 -5.33
C THR A 51 -0.13 -0.27 -4.27
N ILE A 52 0.39 -1.26 -3.55
CA ILE A 52 1.45 -1.03 -2.55
C ILE A 52 2.69 -0.43 -3.21
N GLU A 53 3.04 -0.90 -4.39
CA GLU A 53 4.18 -0.34 -5.12
C GLU A 53 3.94 1.12 -5.54
N ILE A 54 2.70 1.49 -5.86
CA ILE A 54 2.36 2.90 -6.11
C ILE A 54 2.71 3.72 -4.88
N MET A 55 2.28 3.28 -3.71
CA MET A 55 2.51 3.98 -2.44
C MET A 55 4.01 4.11 -2.16
N ARG A 56 4.77 3.05 -2.42
CA ARG A 56 6.21 3.06 -2.28
C ARG A 56 6.85 4.11 -3.20
N CYS A 57 6.46 4.12 -4.47
CA CYS A 57 7.00 5.10 -5.43
C CYS A 57 6.70 6.53 -4.99
N ILE A 58 5.45 6.81 -4.59
CA ILE A 58 5.07 8.14 -4.15
C ILE A 58 5.81 8.53 -2.87
N GLY A 59 5.88 7.61 -1.91
CA GLY A 59 6.57 7.87 -0.64
C GLY A 59 8.06 8.20 -0.84
N GLU A 60 8.71 7.48 -1.75
CA GLU A 60 10.13 7.71 -2.06
C GLU A 60 10.32 9.01 -2.86
N MET A 61 9.43 9.29 -3.82
CA MET A 61 9.51 10.51 -4.63
C MET A 61 9.31 11.77 -3.79
N MET A 62 8.40 11.73 -2.84
CA MET A 62 8.10 12.87 -1.97
C MET A 62 9.10 13.01 -0.83
N ASP A 63 9.99 12.02 -0.67
CA ASP A 63 11.03 12.02 0.36
C ASP A 63 10.48 12.27 1.77
N TYR A 64 9.30 11.70 2.05
CA TYR A 64 8.72 11.76 3.40
C TYR A 64 9.58 10.96 4.38
N PRO A 65 9.76 11.46 5.62
CA PRO A 65 10.44 10.69 6.65
C PRO A 65 9.66 9.41 6.94
N LYS A 66 10.35 8.27 6.94
CA LYS A 66 9.73 7.00 7.25
C LYS A 66 9.52 6.88 8.75
N HIS A 67 8.32 6.42 9.13
CA HIS A 67 7.98 6.22 10.53
C HIS A 67 8.28 4.79 10.95
N THR A 68 8.66 4.65 12.21
CA THR A 68 8.90 3.34 12.78
C THR A 68 7.57 2.62 12.99
N ILE A 69 7.48 1.40 12.48
CA ILE A 69 6.35 0.51 12.74
C ILE A 69 6.86 -0.73 13.46
N LYS A 70 5.99 -1.39 14.21
CA LYS A 70 6.35 -2.55 15.01
C LYS A 70 6.25 -3.81 14.16
N LEU A 71 7.38 -4.50 13.99
CA LEU A 71 7.45 -5.73 13.20
C LEU A 71 8.31 -6.75 13.90
N THR A 72 7.89 -8.02 13.86
CA THR A 72 8.78 -9.13 14.22
C THR A 72 9.81 -9.32 13.10
N PRO A 73 10.93 -10.03 13.33
CA PRO A 73 11.89 -10.27 12.26
C PRO A 73 11.28 -10.91 11.01
N ARG A 74 10.40 -11.90 11.19
CA ARG A 74 9.74 -12.55 10.06
C ARG A 74 8.69 -11.63 9.43
N GLY A 75 7.96 -10.89 10.26
CA GLY A 75 7.00 -9.89 9.78
C GLY A 75 7.67 -8.80 8.96
N ALA A 76 8.87 -8.38 9.34
CA ALA A 76 9.63 -7.41 8.58
C ALA A 76 9.95 -7.91 7.17
N LYS A 77 10.28 -9.20 7.02
CA LYS A 77 10.52 -9.80 5.71
C LYS A 77 9.24 -9.81 4.86
N VAL A 78 8.11 -10.18 5.47
CA VAL A 78 6.81 -10.16 4.78
C VAL A 78 6.47 -8.74 4.34
N PHE A 79 6.67 -7.76 5.21
CA PHE A 79 6.39 -6.35 4.88
C PHE A 79 7.27 -5.86 3.72
N ARG A 80 8.58 -6.15 3.79
CA ARG A 80 9.52 -5.75 2.75
C ARG A 80 9.13 -6.34 1.40
N LEU A 81 8.81 -7.63 1.36
CA LEU A 81 8.40 -8.29 0.12
C LEU A 81 7.09 -7.72 -0.41
N SER A 82 6.18 -7.32 0.48
CA SER A 82 4.95 -6.64 0.08
C SER A 82 5.24 -5.31 -0.59
N LEU A 83 6.18 -4.53 -0.04
CA LEU A 83 6.61 -3.26 -0.64
C LEU A 83 7.24 -3.48 -2.02
N ASP A 84 7.90 -4.61 -2.20
CA ASP A 84 8.54 -4.97 -3.48
C ASP A 84 7.55 -5.53 -4.50
N GLY A 85 6.27 -5.61 -4.15
CA GLY A 85 5.24 -6.04 -5.09
C GLY A 85 4.94 -7.52 -5.10
N PHE A 86 5.51 -8.29 -4.17
CA PHE A 86 5.25 -9.74 -4.09
C PHE A 86 3.82 -10.01 -3.67
N SER A 87 3.16 -10.95 -4.35
CA SER A 87 1.84 -11.46 -3.95
C SER A 87 1.98 -12.36 -2.72
N THR A 88 0.86 -12.67 -2.07
CA THR A 88 0.85 -13.62 -0.96
C THR A 88 1.51 -14.96 -1.35
N THR A 89 1.16 -15.47 -2.53
CA THR A 89 1.77 -16.69 -3.05
C THR A 89 3.28 -16.54 -3.27
N GLY A 90 3.70 -15.42 -3.81
CA GLY A 90 5.11 -15.12 -4.04
C GLY A 90 5.89 -15.03 -2.74
N ILE A 91 5.34 -14.38 -1.72
CA ILE A 91 5.97 -14.28 -0.41
C ILE A 91 6.10 -15.66 0.25
N ALA A 92 5.03 -16.46 0.20
CA ALA A 92 5.03 -17.80 0.75
C ALA A 92 6.12 -18.65 0.12
N ARG A 93 6.24 -18.59 -1.20
CA ARG A 93 7.26 -19.33 -1.95
C ARG A 93 8.67 -18.86 -1.61
N TYR A 94 8.86 -17.54 -1.56
CA TYR A 94 10.17 -16.95 -1.27
C TYR A 94 10.65 -17.32 0.15
N LEU A 95 9.76 -17.24 1.14
CA LEU A 95 10.11 -17.50 2.54
C LEU A 95 9.96 -18.97 2.92
N LYS A 96 9.48 -19.81 1.99
CA LYS A 96 9.26 -21.25 2.23
C LYS A 96 8.29 -21.48 3.39
N ILE A 97 7.21 -20.73 3.43
CA ILE A 97 6.12 -20.89 4.39
C ILE A 97 4.80 -21.02 3.62
N THR A 98 3.71 -21.29 4.34
CA THR A 98 2.40 -21.40 3.71
C THR A 98 1.80 -20.02 3.47
N ARG A 99 0.82 -19.96 2.56
CA ARG A 99 0.05 -18.73 2.34
C ARG A 99 -0.67 -18.33 3.63
N SER A 100 -1.18 -19.29 4.38
CA SER A 100 -1.79 -19.03 5.70
C SER A 100 -0.79 -18.41 6.65
N GLY A 101 0.48 -18.86 6.60
CA GLY A 101 1.55 -18.29 7.40
C GLY A 101 1.81 -16.82 7.05
N VAL A 102 1.80 -16.49 5.75
CA VAL A 102 1.94 -15.09 5.31
C VAL A 102 0.81 -14.24 5.86
N ARG A 103 -0.43 -14.72 5.74
CA ARG A 103 -1.61 -14.01 6.25
C ARG A 103 -1.53 -13.78 7.75
N ARG A 104 -1.05 -14.80 8.49
CA ARG A 104 -0.91 -14.70 9.94
C ARG A 104 0.09 -13.63 10.34
N HIS A 105 1.21 -13.55 9.63
CA HIS A 105 2.19 -12.48 9.87
C HIS A 105 1.60 -11.11 9.58
N ARG A 106 0.81 -10.98 8.49
CA ARG A 106 0.14 -9.72 8.18
C ARG A 106 -0.87 -9.32 9.24
N GLU A 107 -1.71 -10.26 9.68
CA GLU A 107 -2.70 -9.99 10.71
C GLU A 107 -2.04 -9.49 12.00
N LYS A 108 -0.93 -10.12 12.40
CA LYS A 108 -0.21 -9.71 13.59
C LYS A 108 0.37 -8.31 13.45
N MET A 109 0.99 -8.00 12.31
CA MET A 109 1.56 -6.66 12.13
C MET A 109 0.49 -5.59 12.09
N LEU A 110 -0.68 -5.88 11.53
CA LEU A 110 -1.79 -4.94 11.55
C LEU A 110 -2.30 -4.71 12.96
N MET A 111 -2.46 -5.78 13.72
CA MET A 111 -2.94 -5.69 15.10
C MET A 111 -2.00 -4.88 15.99
N VAL A 112 -0.72 -5.16 15.96
CA VAL A 112 0.24 -4.47 16.85
C VAL A 112 0.46 -3.01 16.45
N ASN A 113 0.16 -2.65 15.21
CA ASN A 113 0.30 -1.27 14.74
C ASN A 113 -1.03 -0.52 14.70
N GLY A 114 -2.12 -1.15 15.13
CA GLY A 114 -3.42 -0.53 15.17
C GLY A 114 -4.00 -0.19 13.80
N CYS A 115 -3.66 -0.99 12.79
CA CYS A 115 -4.12 -0.77 11.42
C CYS A 115 -5.16 -1.80 11.02
N ASN A 116 -6.07 -1.40 10.12
CA ASN A 116 -7.15 -2.28 9.64
C ASN A 116 -6.82 -2.93 8.31
N SER A 117 -5.79 -2.47 7.61
CA SER A 117 -5.40 -3.02 6.32
C SER A 117 -3.91 -2.83 6.09
N ILE A 118 -3.37 -3.61 5.15
CA ILE A 118 -1.95 -3.48 4.79
C ILE A 118 -1.68 -2.11 4.14
N LEU A 119 -2.63 -1.57 3.39
CA LEU A 119 -2.47 -0.24 2.79
C LEU A 119 -2.36 0.84 3.87
N GLU A 120 -3.16 0.71 4.94
CA GLU A 120 -3.10 1.64 6.07
C GLU A 120 -1.74 1.55 6.76
N LEU A 121 -1.20 0.35 6.92
CA LEU A 121 0.12 0.16 7.51
C LEU A 121 1.23 0.77 6.64
N VAL A 122 1.14 0.58 5.34
CA VAL A 122 2.09 1.18 4.39
C VAL A 122 2.02 2.70 4.44
N ALA A 123 0.80 3.26 4.50
CA ALA A 123 0.61 4.71 4.63
C ALA A 123 1.23 5.23 5.92
N LYS A 124 1.04 4.52 7.03
CA LYS A 124 1.64 4.87 8.31
C LYS A 124 3.16 4.84 8.23
N TYR A 125 3.72 3.83 7.59
CA TYR A 125 5.16 3.69 7.40
C TYR A 125 5.75 4.89 6.64
N TYR A 126 5.07 5.37 5.60
CA TYR A 126 5.55 6.51 4.81
C TYR A 126 5.17 7.86 5.42
N GLY A 127 4.52 7.88 6.57
CA GLY A 127 4.33 9.10 7.34
C GLY A 127 3.22 10.03 6.90
N THR A 128 2.45 9.67 5.90
CA THR A 128 1.36 10.53 5.42
C THR A 128 0.07 10.34 6.19
N TYR A 129 -0.09 9.17 6.79
CA TYR A 129 -1.32 8.78 7.50
C TYR A 129 -1.60 9.62 8.73
N ALA A 130 -0.56 10.00 9.45
CA ALA A 130 -0.70 10.70 10.73
C ALA A 130 -1.10 12.18 10.59
N GLU A 131 -1.14 12.66 9.39
CA GLU A 131 -1.54 14.03 9.12
C GLU A 131 -2.97 14.11 8.63
#